data_ae079fb7b2d0cbeb4f915cb39b930d6e
#
_entry.id   ae079fb7b2d0cbeb4f915cb39b930d6e
#
_cell.length_a   1.000
_cell.length_b   1.000
_cell.length_c   1.000
_cell.angle_alpha   90.00
_cell.angle_beta   90.00
_cell.angle_gamma   90.00
#
_symmetry.space_group_name_H-M   'P 1'
#
loop_
_entity.id
_entity.type
_entity.pdbx_description
1 polymer ?
#
loop_
_entity_poly.entity_id
_entity_poly.type
_entity_poly.pdbx_seq_one_letter_code
_entity_poly.pdbx_strand_id
1 'polypeptide(L)'
;MGKDVIIALDFDSKEKTLAFLDRFTGEKPFVKIGMELFYAEGPQVVRDIRARGHKIFLDLKLHDIPNTVKKAMAALSALDVDIVNLHAAGTQAMMTAALEGLTRPDGTRPLLIAVTQLTSTEQARMEQELLIHEPMEQVVLHYAENAAKAGLDGVVCSPREAGIIHERCGADFLTVTPGVRFADAAGDDQKRVTTPAEAKAIGADYIVVGRPITQVNDPVAAYTRCKAEFVD
;
A
#
# COMPACT_ATOMS: atom_id res chain seq x y z
N MET A 1 -11.98 2.70 10.05
CA MET A 1 -10.63 2.38 10.56
C MET A 1 -9.89 3.67 10.84
N GLY A 2 -8.99 3.70 11.84
CA GLY A 2 -8.21 4.91 12.14
C GLY A 2 -7.03 5.07 11.18
N LYS A 3 -6.49 6.29 11.09
CA LYS A 3 -5.27 6.59 10.33
C LYS A 3 -4.07 5.85 10.92
N ASP A 4 -3.13 5.39 10.06
CA ASP A 4 -1.91 4.74 10.53
C ASP A 4 -0.75 4.96 9.54
N VAL A 5 0.48 4.80 10.03
CA VAL A 5 1.72 4.92 9.27
C VAL A 5 2.28 3.52 8.99
N ILE A 6 2.49 3.21 7.72
CA ILE A 6 3.04 1.94 7.26
C ILE A 6 4.50 2.14 6.85
N ILE A 7 5.44 1.43 7.49
CA ILE A 7 6.86 1.49 7.14
C ILE A 7 7.13 0.54 5.96
N ALA A 8 7.66 1.04 4.86
CA ALA A 8 8.10 0.21 3.74
C ALA A 8 9.44 -0.46 4.07
N LEU A 9 9.43 -1.79 4.19
CA LEU A 9 10.62 -2.62 4.44
C LEU A 9 11.28 -2.99 3.10
N ASP A 10 11.83 -1.98 2.43
CA ASP A 10 12.51 -2.16 1.14
C ASP A 10 14.00 -2.50 1.44
N PHE A 11 14.22 -3.71 2.00
CA PHE A 11 15.53 -4.31 2.30
C PHE A 11 15.76 -5.52 1.40
N ASP A 12 17.02 -5.79 1.12
CA ASP A 12 17.49 -6.88 0.26
C ASP A 12 17.57 -8.25 0.97
N SER A 13 17.40 -8.29 2.30
CA SER A 13 17.49 -9.52 3.09
C SER A 13 16.64 -9.50 4.35
N LYS A 14 16.29 -10.69 4.81
CA LYS A 14 15.59 -10.91 6.08
C LYS A 14 16.40 -10.41 7.27
N GLU A 15 17.69 -10.68 7.29
CA GLU A 15 18.60 -10.29 8.38
C GLU A 15 18.57 -8.79 8.61
N LYS A 16 18.71 -7.99 7.56
CA LYS A 16 18.64 -6.53 7.65
C LYS A 16 17.25 -6.06 8.10
N THR A 17 16.20 -6.70 7.57
CA THR A 17 14.83 -6.40 7.93
C THR A 17 14.57 -6.64 9.41
N LEU A 18 14.96 -7.80 9.93
CA LEU A 18 14.74 -8.15 11.34
C LEU A 18 15.58 -7.28 12.28
N ALA A 19 16.85 -7.00 11.93
CA ALA A 19 17.71 -6.09 12.68
C ALA A 19 17.14 -4.67 12.75
N PHE A 20 16.51 -4.19 11.66
CA PHE A 20 15.78 -2.92 11.66
C PHE A 20 14.58 -2.96 12.61
N LEU A 21 13.74 -4.00 12.55
CA LEU A 21 12.56 -4.15 13.39
C LEU A 21 12.89 -4.33 14.87
N ASP A 22 14.02 -4.94 15.20
CA ASP A 22 14.48 -5.12 16.59
C ASP A 22 14.81 -3.78 17.29
N ARG A 23 14.96 -2.68 16.55
CA ARG A 23 15.10 -1.32 17.10
C ARG A 23 13.79 -0.80 17.73
N PHE A 24 12.64 -1.32 17.35
CA PHE A 24 11.31 -0.93 17.84
C PHE A 24 10.91 -1.80 19.04
N THR A 25 11.46 -1.50 20.21
CA THR A 25 11.24 -2.30 21.43
C THR A 25 9.91 -2.00 22.14
N GLY A 26 9.40 -0.77 22.01
CA GLY A 26 8.19 -0.30 22.72
C GLY A 26 6.91 -0.42 21.87
N GLU A 27 7.01 -0.32 20.55
CA GLU A 27 5.87 -0.32 19.64
C GLU A 27 6.15 -1.29 18.50
N LYS A 28 5.09 -1.85 17.91
CA LYS A 28 5.16 -2.73 16.74
C LYS A 28 4.57 -1.99 15.53
N PRO A 29 5.41 -1.30 14.73
CA PRO A 29 4.92 -0.57 13.55
C PRO A 29 4.13 -1.47 12.60
N PHE A 30 3.14 -0.89 11.92
CA PHE A 30 2.56 -1.50 10.73
C PHE A 30 3.61 -1.43 9.61
N VAL A 31 3.86 -2.54 8.92
CA VAL A 31 4.92 -2.63 7.93
C VAL A 31 4.43 -3.12 6.57
N LYS A 32 5.10 -2.68 5.51
CA LYS A 32 4.87 -3.16 4.14
C LYS A 32 6.03 -4.06 3.70
N ILE A 33 5.69 -5.27 3.27
CA ILE A 33 6.63 -6.18 2.61
C ILE A 33 6.39 -6.06 1.10
N GLY A 34 7.36 -5.52 0.38
CA GLY A 34 7.32 -5.36 -1.07
C GLY A 34 7.84 -6.59 -1.82
N MET A 35 7.82 -6.49 -3.16
CA MET A 35 8.25 -7.57 -4.07
C MET A 35 9.70 -7.96 -3.85
N GLU A 36 10.62 -6.99 -3.66
CA GLU A 36 12.05 -7.27 -3.48
C GLU A 36 12.28 -8.25 -2.34
N LEU A 37 11.87 -7.88 -1.14
CA LEU A 37 12.04 -8.71 0.06
C LEU A 37 11.29 -10.04 -0.03
N PHE A 38 10.05 -10.02 -0.55
CA PHE A 38 9.24 -11.25 -0.66
C PHE A 38 9.83 -12.24 -1.67
N TYR A 39 10.30 -11.78 -2.82
CA TYR A 39 10.90 -12.67 -3.82
C TYR A 39 12.28 -13.16 -3.44
N ALA A 40 13.06 -12.39 -2.65
CA ALA A 40 14.34 -12.83 -2.12
C ALA A 40 14.17 -13.91 -1.04
N GLU A 41 13.21 -13.76 -0.13
CA GLU A 41 13.13 -14.54 1.12
C GLU A 41 11.92 -15.49 1.17
N GLY A 42 11.00 -15.36 0.23
CA GLY A 42 9.79 -16.17 0.18
C GLY A 42 8.80 -15.88 1.33
N PRO A 43 7.75 -16.72 1.49
CA PRO A 43 6.70 -16.49 2.47
C PRO A 43 7.16 -16.63 3.94
N GLN A 44 8.37 -17.15 4.18
CA GLN A 44 8.87 -17.31 5.53
C GLN A 44 9.15 -15.97 6.21
N VAL A 45 9.63 -14.96 5.47
CA VAL A 45 9.86 -13.62 6.03
C VAL A 45 8.55 -12.99 6.55
N VAL A 46 7.43 -13.25 5.89
CA VAL A 46 6.11 -12.77 6.34
C VAL A 46 5.75 -13.39 7.69
N ARG A 47 5.94 -14.70 7.85
CA ARG A 47 5.68 -15.39 9.12
C ARG A 47 6.60 -14.92 10.24
N ASP A 48 7.88 -14.70 9.94
CA ASP A 48 8.88 -14.23 10.92
C ASP A 48 8.55 -12.81 11.42
N ILE A 49 8.07 -11.94 10.55
CA ILE A 49 7.62 -10.58 10.89
C ILE A 49 6.30 -10.62 11.66
N ARG A 50 5.35 -11.46 11.23
CA ARG A 50 4.07 -11.65 11.94
C ARG A 50 4.26 -12.17 13.36
N ALA A 51 5.17 -13.14 13.54
CA ALA A 51 5.50 -13.70 14.85
C ALA A 51 6.07 -12.66 15.84
N ARG A 52 6.62 -11.55 15.35
CA ARG A 52 7.06 -10.39 16.15
C ARG A 52 5.92 -9.44 16.54
N GLY A 53 4.69 -9.69 16.08
CA GLY A 53 3.49 -8.92 16.41
C GLY A 53 3.22 -7.72 15.49
N HIS A 54 3.91 -7.60 14.36
CA HIS A 54 3.65 -6.53 13.40
C HIS A 54 2.38 -6.79 12.58
N LYS A 55 1.63 -5.73 12.28
CA LYS A 55 0.67 -5.73 11.18
C LYS A 55 1.43 -5.67 9.84
N ILE A 56 0.89 -6.35 8.81
CA ILE A 56 1.58 -6.52 7.54
C ILE A 56 0.69 -6.12 6.36
N PHE A 57 1.16 -5.18 5.56
CA PHE A 57 0.70 -4.97 4.20
C PHE A 57 1.63 -5.73 3.23
N LEU A 58 1.13 -6.79 2.60
CA LEU A 58 1.88 -7.56 1.60
C LEU A 58 1.63 -6.98 0.21
N ASP A 59 2.61 -6.22 -0.28
CA ASP A 59 2.51 -5.34 -1.47
C ASP A 59 3.12 -6.01 -2.71
N LEU A 60 2.43 -7.00 -3.28
CA LEU A 60 2.90 -7.79 -4.44
C LEU A 60 2.25 -7.39 -5.77
N LYS A 61 1.22 -6.54 -5.74
CA LYS A 61 0.56 -5.96 -6.93
C LYS A 61 0.17 -6.99 -7.99
N LEU A 62 -0.61 -8.01 -7.59
CA LEU A 62 -0.99 -9.10 -8.49
C LEU A 62 -1.70 -8.56 -9.74
N HIS A 63 -1.33 -9.08 -10.91
CA HIS A 63 -1.94 -8.74 -12.18
C HIS A 63 -1.78 -9.91 -13.15
N ASP A 64 -2.84 -10.67 -13.36
CA ASP A 64 -2.88 -11.84 -14.26
C ASP A 64 -4.35 -12.15 -14.61
N ILE A 65 -4.62 -13.19 -15.37
CA ILE A 65 -5.99 -13.64 -15.63
C ILE A 65 -6.72 -13.99 -14.33
N PRO A 66 -8.06 -13.82 -14.28
CA PRO A 66 -8.84 -13.94 -13.04
C PRO A 66 -8.58 -15.21 -12.24
N ASN A 67 -8.52 -16.37 -12.89
CA ASN A 67 -8.31 -17.65 -12.20
C ASN A 67 -6.92 -17.78 -11.56
N THR A 68 -5.87 -17.22 -12.19
CA THR A 68 -4.52 -17.21 -11.64
C THR A 68 -4.47 -16.32 -10.38
N VAL A 69 -5.04 -15.12 -10.47
CA VAL A 69 -5.09 -14.19 -9.34
C VAL A 69 -5.92 -14.76 -8.19
N LYS A 70 -7.07 -15.40 -8.48
CA LYS A 70 -7.88 -16.11 -7.46
C LYS A 70 -7.06 -17.13 -6.66
N LYS A 71 -6.32 -18.00 -7.36
CA LYS A 71 -5.48 -19.03 -6.72
C LYS A 71 -4.31 -18.43 -5.94
N ALA A 72 -3.68 -17.38 -6.47
CA ALA A 72 -2.60 -16.66 -5.80
C ALA A 72 -3.11 -16.00 -4.49
N MET A 73 -4.28 -15.33 -4.54
CA MET A 73 -4.91 -14.72 -3.36
C MET A 73 -5.27 -15.76 -2.29
N ALA A 74 -5.75 -16.95 -2.69
CA ALA A 74 -5.99 -18.05 -1.76
C ALA A 74 -4.71 -18.49 -1.03
N ALA A 75 -3.57 -18.53 -1.73
CA ALA A 75 -2.29 -18.80 -1.11
C ALA A 75 -1.85 -17.68 -0.15
N LEU A 76 -2.05 -16.40 -0.53
CA LEU A 76 -1.72 -15.26 0.33
C LEU A 76 -2.62 -15.17 1.57
N SER A 77 -3.88 -15.59 1.49
CA SER A 77 -4.81 -15.57 2.63
C SER A 77 -4.33 -16.45 3.79
N ALA A 78 -3.48 -17.45 3.52
CA ALA A 78 -2.90 -18.33 4.53
C ALA A 78 -1.69 -17.74 5.26
N LEU A 79 -1.20 -16.54 4.88
CA LEU A 79 -0.02 -15.91 5.47
C LEU A 79 -0.33 -15.00 6.67
N ASP A 80 -1.58 -14.90 7.08
CA ASP A 80 -2.04 -14.06 8.21
C ASP A 80 -1.54 -12.61 8.09
N VAL A 81 -1.77 -11.97 6.94
CA VAL A 81 -1.47 -10.56 6.69
C VAL A 81 -2.73 -9.71 6.84
N ASP A 82 -2.56 -8.40 7.03
CA ASP A 82 -3.68 -7.48 7.28
C ASP A 82 -4.19 -6.84 5.98
N ILE A 83 -3.30 -6.55 5.02
CA ILE A 83 -3.63 -5.96 3.71
C ILE A 83 -2.87 -6.71 2.62
N VAL A 84 -3.52 -6.94 1.48
CA VAL A 84 -2.92 -7.36 0.21
C VAL A 84 -3.38 -6.47 -0.93
N ASN A 85 -2.68 -6.46 -2.05
CA ASN A 85 -3.06 -5.66 -3.20
C ASN A 85 -2.94 -6.38 -4.55
N LEU A 86 -3.55 -5.72 -5.53
CA LEU A 86 -3.50 -6.07 -6.95
C LEU A 86 -3.55 -4.77 -7.79
N HIS A 87 -3.43 -4.87 -9.11
CA HIS A 87 -3.65 -3.74 -10.01
C HIS A 87 -5.11 -3.61 -10.44
N ALA A 88 -5.71 -2.40 -10.34
CA ALA A 88 -7.07 -2.12 -10.82
C ALA A 88 -7.21 -2.31 -12.34
N ALA A 89 -6.12 -2.12 -13.09
CA ALA A 89 -6.06 -2.32 -14.55
C ALA A 89 -6.42 -3.76 -14.99
N GLY A 90 -6.42 -4.74 -14.08
CA GLY A 90 -6.84 -6.12 -14.34
C GLY A 90 -8.33 -6.33 -14.54
N THR A 91 -9.13 -5.27 -14.50
CA THR A 91 -10.59 -5.24 -14.64
C THR A 91 -11.38 -5.77 -13.42
N GLN A 92 -12.69 -5.50 -13.40
CA GLN A 92 -13.57 -5.97 -12.32
C GLN A 92 -13.58 -7.50 -12.21
N ALA A 93 -13.51 -8.22 -13.34
CA ALA A 93 -13.50 -9.69 -13.33
C ALA A 93 -12.30 -10.27 -12.55
N MET A 94 -11.10 -9.70 -12.74
CA MET A 94 -9.92 -10.10 -11.98
C MET A 94 -10.04 -9.73 -10.50
N MET A 95 -10.52 -8.53 -10.19
CA MET A 95 -10.68 -8.05 -8.82
C MET A 95 -11.72 -8.87 -8.03
N THR A 96 -12.85 -9.20 -8.64
CA THR A 96 -13.88 -10.07 -8.02
C THR A 96 -13.33 -11.48 -7.78
N ALA A 97 -12.62 -12.06 -8.76
CA ALA A 97 -12.00 -13.38 -8.59
C ALA A 97 -10.91 -13.37 -7.49
N ALA A 98 -10.17 -12.27 -7.36
CA ALA A 98 -9.21 -12.07 -6.28
C ALA A 98 -9.88 -12.08 -4.91
N LEU A 99 -10.98 -11.34 -4.77
CA LEU A 99 -11.76 -11.28 -3.53
C LEU A 99 -12.31 -12.65 -3.12
N GLU A 100 -12.87 -13.40 -4.08
CA GLU A 100 -13.32 -14.78 -3.86
C GLU A 100 -12.17 -15.68 -3.36
N GLY A 101 -10.98 -15.58 -3.99
CA GLY A 101 -9.83 -16.38 -3.60
C GLY A 101 -9.27 -16.01 -2.22
N LEU A 102 -9.32 -14.74 -1.86
CA LEU A 102 -8.80 -14.23 -0.60
C LEU A 102 -9.69 -14.56 0.60
N THR A 103 -11.01 -14.73 0.37
CA THR A 103 -11.98 -15.01 1.41
C THR A 103 -11.86 -16.47 1.87
N ARG A 104 -11.60 -16.67 3.16
CA ARG A 104 -11.49 -17.99 3.79
C ARG A 104 -12.88 -18.64 3.96
N PRO A 105 -12.94 -19.96 4.20
CA PRO A 105 -14.23 -20.65 4.40
C PRO A 105 -15.09 -20.12 5.55
N ASP A 106 -14.45 -19.50 6.55
CA ASP A 106 -15.13 -18.85 7.69
C ASP A 106 -15.60 -17.42 7.39
N GLY A 107 -15.41 -16.95 6.17
CA GLY A 107 -15.76 -15.58 5.73
C GLY A 107 -14.74 -14.51 6.08
N THR A 108 -13.67 -14.83 6.83
CA THR A 108 -12.61 -13.88 7.16
C THR A 108 -11.64 -13.67 5.99
N ARG A 109 -11.04 -12.51 5.89
CA ARG A 109 -9.99 -12.21 4.91
C ARG A 109 -9.16 -10.99 5.32
N PRO A 110 -7.94 -10.83 4.80
CA PRO A 110 -7.24 -9.56 4.78
C PRO A 110 -8.02 -8.49 4.00
N LEU A 111 -7.72 -7.23 4.21
CA LEU A 111 -8.19 -6.16 3.33
C LEU A 111 -7.57 -6.34 1.94
N LEU A 112 -8.38 -6.15 0.90
CA LEU A 112 -7.95 -6.18 -0.49
C LEU A 112 -8.06 -4.79 -1.10
N ILE A 113 -6.95 -4.21 -1.53
CA ILE A 113 -6.90 -2.89 -2.15
C ILE A 113 -6.32 -2.94 -3.57
N ALA A 114 -6.73 -2.02 -4.43
CA ALA A 114 -6.26 -1.98 -5.81
C ALA A 114 -5.32 -0.79 -6.06
N VAL A 115 -4.19 -1.03 -6.71
CA VAL A 115 -3.33 0.04 -7.22
C VAL A 115 -4.02 0.68 -8.43
N THR A 116 -4.28 1.99 -8.37
CA THR A 116 -4.88 2.76 -9.47
C THR A 116 -3.85 3.00 -10.57
N GLN A 117 -3.14 4.13 -10.55
CA GLN A 117 -1.97 4.37 -11.39
C GLN A 117 -0.72 4.49 -10.51
N LEU A 118 0.42 4.04 -11.00
CA LEU A 118 1.67 4.21 -10.27
C LEU A 118 2.02 5.70 -10.18
N THR A 119 2.49 6.15 -9.03
CA THR A 119 2.86 7.56 -8.80
C THR A 119 4.02 8.02 -9.70
N SER A 120 4.74 7.09 -10.31
CA SER A 120 5.77 7.33 -11.33
C SER A 120 5.23 7.50 -12.75
N THR A 121 3.95 7.17 -13.00
CA THR A 121 3.32 7.33 -14.31
C THR A 121 2.91 8.79 -14.49
N GLU A 122 3.46 9.46 -15.50
CA GLU A 122 3.07 10.80 -15.92
C GLU A 122 2.01 10.74 -17.02
N GLN A 123 1.18 11.80 -17.16
CA GLN A 123 0.12 11.90 -18.17
C GLN A 123 0.62 11.52 -19.57
N ALA A 124 1.74 12.12 -20.00
CA ALA A 124 2.29 11.87 -21.33
C ALA A 124 2.69 10.39 -21.57
N ARG A 125 3.23 9.72 -20.54
CA ARG A 125 3.55 8.28 -20.63
C ARG A 125 2.30 7.41 -20.68
N MET A 126 1.29 7.76 -19.89
CA MET A 126 0.01 7.06 -19.91
C MET A 126 -0.63 7.11 -21.30
N GLU A 127 -0.59 8.28 -21.96
CA GLU A 127 -1.11 8.45 -23.30
C GLU A 127 -0.30 7.70 -24.36
N GLN A 128 1.04 7.79 -24.30
CA GLN A 128 1.92 7.25 -25.33
C GLN A 128 2.18 5.75 -25.20
N GLU A 129 2.36 5.25 -23.97
CA GLU A 129 2.80 3.88 -23.74
C GLU A 129 1.63 2.95 -23.35
N LEU A 130 0.58 3.47 -22.66
CA LEU A 130 -0.61 2.71 -22.29
C LEU A 130 -1.80 2.99 -23.20
N LEU A 131 -1.71 3.98 -24.12
CA LEU A 131 -2.78 4.44 -25.02
C LEU A 131 -4.06 4.84 -24.30
N ILE A 132 -3.92 5.38 -23.10
CA ILE A 132 -5.02 5.94 -22.30
C ILE A 132 -4.97 7.46 -22.43
N HIS A 133 -5.93 8.04 -23.13
CA HIS A 133 -5.96 9.47 -23.49
C HIS A 133 -6.78 10.33 -22.53
N GLU A 134 -7.46 9.72 -21.56
CA GLU A 134 -8.22 10.45 -20.54
C GLU A 134 -7.28 11.13 -19.53
N PRO A 135 -7.69 12.23 -18.89
CA PRO A 135 -6.93 12.85 -17.82
C PRO A 135 -6.61 11.86 -16.68
N MET A 136 -5.38 11.92 -16.14
CA MET A 136 -4.91 11.01 -15.08
C MET A 136 -5.90 10.91 -13.92
N GLU A 137 -6.45 12.02 -13.46
CA GLU A 137 -7.43 12.07 -12.36
C GLU A 137 -8.69 11.27 -12.70
N GLN A 138 -9.20 11.37 -13.92
CA GLN A 138 -10.37 10.59 -14.35
C GLN A 138 -10.07 9.10 -14.42
N VAL A 139 -8.87 8.72 -14.88
CA VAL A 139 -8.44 7.31 -14.92
C VAL A 139 -8.32 6.74 -13.51
N VAL A 140 -7.73 7.49 -12.57
CA VAL A 140 -7.61 7.09 -11.17
C VAL A 140 -9.00 6.92 -10.52
N LEU A 141 -9.90 7.87 -10.72
CA LEU A 141 -11.29 7.78 -10.22
C LEU A 141 -12.03 6.59 -10.83
N HIS A 142 -11.92 6.38 -12.13
CA HIS A 142 -12.53 5.24 -12.80
C HIS A 142 -12.04 3.90 -12.25
N TYR A 143 -10.74 3.77 -11.99
CA TYR A 143 -10.16 2.58 -11.39
C TYR A 143 -10.62 2.39 -9.94
N ALA A 144 -10.71 3.45 -9.15
CA ALA A 144 -11.24 3.40 -7.79
C ALA A 144 -12.73 2.96 -7.76
N GLU A 145 -13.57 3.53 -8.64
CA GLU A 145 -14.97 3.11 -8.77
C GLU A 145 -15.11 1.64 -9.18
N ASN A 146 -14.26 1.16 -10.10
CA ASN A 146 -14.26 -0.24 -10.50
C ASN A 146 -13.83 -1.16 -9.36
N ALA A 147 -12.86 -0.75 -8.55
CA ALA A 147 -12.45 -1.49 -7.35
C ALA A 147 -13.59 -1.54 -6.31
N ALA A 148 -14.26 -0.42 -6.05
CA ALA A 148 -15.40 -0.36 -5.16
C ALA A 148 -16.57 -1.25 -5.66
N LYS A 149 -16.90 -1.21 -6.97
CA LYS A 149 -17.93 -2.06 -7.59
C LYS A 149 -17.57 -3.56 -7.51
N ALA A 150 -16.29 -3.91 -7.53
CA ALA A 150 -15.81 -5.28 -7.35
C ALA A 150 -15.82 -5.74 -5.88
N GLY A 151 -16.15 -4.85 -4.92
CA GLY A 151 -16.23 -5.15 -3.49
C GLY A 151 -14.90 -5.07 -2.75
N LEU A 152 -13.90 -4.39 -3.31
CA LEU A 152 -12.62 -4.16 -2.64
C LEU A 152 -12.77 -3.13 -1.51
N ASP A 153 -11.82 -3.16 -0.57
CA ASP A 153 -11.85 -2.31 0.63
C ASP A 153 -11.25 -0.92 0.39
N GLY A 154 -10.51 -0.73 -0.71
CA GLY A 154 -9.86 0.55 -0.98
C GLY A 154 -8.87 0.50 -2.15
N VAL A 155 -8.06 1.54 -2.24
CA VAL A 155 -7.05 1.70 -3.29
C VAL A 155 -5.71 2.21 -2.77
N VAL A 156 -4.65 1.95 -3.55
CA VAL A 156 -3.37 2.68 -3.48
C VAL A 156 -3.43 3.80 -4.50
N CYS A 157 -3.25 5.03 -4.06
CA CYS A 157 -3.32 6.23 -4.88
C CYS A 157 -2.30 7.30 -4.41
N SER A 158 -2.15 8.38 -5.15
CA SER A 158 -1.39 9.55 -4.68
C SER A 158 -2.14 10.22 -3.50
N PRO A 159 -1.43 10.81 -2.51
CA PRO A 159 -2.08 11.57 -1.45
C PRO A 159 -3.06 12.62 -1.97
N ARG A 160 -2.74 13.28 -3.08
CA ARG A 160 -3.58 14.32 -3.70
C ARG A 160 -4.93 13.81 -4.22
N GLU A 161 -5.06 12.51 -4.44
CA GLU A 161 -6.25 11.87 -4.97
C GLU A 161 -7.17 11.32 -3.86
N ALA A 162 -6.70 11.25 -2.60
CA ALA A 162 -7.46 10.63 -1.51
C ALA A 162 -8.81 11.31 -1.27
N GLY A 163 -8.86 12.64 -1.23
CA GLY A 163 -10.09 13.39 -0.99
C GLY A 163 -11.16 13.14 -2.07
N ILE A 164 -10.78 13.23 -3.34
CA ILE A 164 -11.73 13.00 -4.46
C ILE A 164 -12.19 11.53 -4.55
N ILE A 165 -11.36 10.58 -4.13
CA ILE A 165 -11.73 9.17 -4.06
C ILE A 165 -12.78 8.96 -2.97
N HIS A 166 -12.62 9.55 -1.79
CA HIS A 166 -13.63 9.49 -0.72
C HIS A 166 -14.96 10.14 -1.12
N GLU A 167 -14.90 11.28 -1.82
CA GLU A 167 -16.12 11.91 -2.35
C GLU A 167 -16.88 11.00 -3.33
N ARG A 168 -16.14 10.21 -4.13
CA ARG A 168 -16.72 9.40 -5.19
C ARG A 168 -17.10 7.98 -4.74
N CYS A 169 -16.29 7.35 -3.89
CA CYS A 169 -16.45 5.95 -3.48
C CYS A 169 -16.99 5.80 -2.06
N GLY A 170 -17.09 6.90 -1.30
CA GLY A 170 -17.53 6.91 0.09
C GLY A 170 -16.36 7.00 1.10
N ALA A 171 -16.65 7.55 2.27
CA ALA A 171 -15.63 7.81 3.31
C ALA A 171 -15.02 6.54 3.93
N ASP A 172 -15.68 5.39 3.80
CA ASP A 172 -15.20 4.10 4.30
C ASP A 172 -14.31 3.36 3.28
N PHE A 173 -14.20 3.86 2.04
CA PHE A 173 -13.35 3.28 1.00
C PHE A 173 -11.91 3.74 1.19
N LEU A 174 -11.04 2.84 1.66
CA LEU A 174 -9.70 3.16 2.15
C LEU A 174 -8.76 3.70 1.07
N THR A 175 -7.95 4.67 1.47
CA THR A 175 -6.85 5.22 0.67
C THR A 175 -5.51 4.95 1.33
N VAL A 176 -4.62 4.25 0.61
CA VAL A 176 -3.24 3.98 1.02
C VAL A 176 -2.30 4.76 0.12
N THR A 177 -1.54 5.69 0.68
CA THR A 177 -0.81 6.69 -0.10
C THR A 177 0.71 6.60 0.12
N PRO A 178 1.47 6.12 -0.89
CA PRO A 178 2.93 6.15 -0.87
C PRO A 178 3.48 7.52 -1.28
N GLY A 179 4.81 7.67 -1.17
CA GLY A 179 5.50 8.89 -1.66
C GLY A 179 5.51 10.04 -0.66
N VAL A 180 5.23 9.76 0.62
CA VAL A 180 5.25 10.76 1.69
C VAL A 180 6.67 10.99 2.19
N ARG A 181 7.04 12.26 2.43
CA ARG A 181 8.35 12.72 2.92
C ARG A 181 8.19 13.81 3.97
N PHE A 182 9.16 13.96 4.85
CA PHE A 182 9.20 15.14 5.74
C PHE A 182 9.54 16.41 4.95
N ALA A 183 9.07 17.56 5.42
CA ALA A 183 9.29 18.85 4.77
C ALA A 183 10.78 19.25 4.69
N ASP A 184 11.59 18.77 5.64
CA ASP A 184 13.04 19.01 5.74
C ASP A 184 13.90 17.93 5.04
N ALA A 185 13.28 16.96 4.36
CA ALA A 185 14.03 15.96 3.60
C ALA A 185 14.71 16.62 2.39
N ALA A 186 16.03 16.48 2.30
CA ALA A 186 16.82 16.97 1.16
C ALA A 186 16.34 16.30 -0.14
N GLY A 187 16.35 17.06 -1.25
CA GLY A 187 15.78 16.72 -2.54
C GLY A 187 16.11 15.29 -3.00
N ASP A 188 15.10 14.48 -3.03
CA ASP A 188 15.09 13.10 -3.52
C ASP A 188 14.48 13.07 -4.94
N ASP A 189 14.61 11.96 -5.64
CA ASP A 189 14.17 11.71 -7.02
C ASP A 189 12.65 11.83 -7.27
N GLN A 190 11.84 12.13 -6.25
CA GLN A 190 10.38 12.31 -6.39
C GLN A 190 10.00 13.80 -6.59
N LYS A 191 9.41 14.08 -7.75
CA LYS A 191 8.97 15.44 -8.17
C LYS A 191 7.72 15.97 -7.45
N ARG A 192 6.96 15.12 -6.73
CA ARG A 192 5.70 15.45 -6.05
C ARG A 192 5.72 14.90 -4.63
N VAL A 193 6.31 15.65 -3.72
CA VAL A 193 6.38 15.30 -2.31
C VAL A 193 5.13 15.83 -1.60
N THR A 194 4.54 15.00 -0.74
CA THR A 194 3.48 15.37 0.20
C THR A 194 3.99 15.04 1.61
N THR A 195 3.84 15.95 2.54
CA THR A 195 4.22 15.72 3.94
C THR A 195 3.17 14.87 4.68
N PRO A 196 3.51 14.24 5.82
CA PRO A 196 2.52 13.53 6.63
C PRO A 196 1.35 14.42 7.03
N ALA A 197 1.61 15.67 7.44
CA ALA A 197 0.57 16.64 7.80
C ALA A 197 -0.33 17.03 6.63
N GLU A 198 0.23 17.22 5.43
CA GLU A 198 -0.55 17.47 4.21
C GLU A 198 -1.40 16.23 3.84
N ALA A 199 -0.85 15.02 3.90
CA ALA A 199 -1.60 13.79 3.63
C ALA A 199 -2.77 13.62 4.62
N LYS A 200 -2.56 13.97 5.90
CA LYS A 200 -3.62 14.03 6.92
C LYS A 200 -4.72 15.03 6.55
N ALA A 201 -4.34 16.23 6.13
CA ALA A 201 -5.29 17.31 5.78
C ALA A 201 -6.12 16.96 4.53
N ILE A 202 -5.54 16.25 3.55
CA ILE A 202 -6.22 15.78 2.34
C ILE A 202 -7.16 14.59 2.65
N GLY A 203 -6.96 13.91 3.78
CA GLY A 203 -7.86 12.85 4.23
C GLY A 203 -7.36 11.43 3.93
N ALA A 204 -6.07 11.21 3.65
CA ALA A 204 -5.52 9.86 3.51
C ALA A 204 -5.75 9.02 4.78
N ASP A 205 -6.06 7.71 4.62
CA ASP A 205 -6.25 6.77 5.73
C ASP A 205 -4.94 6.15 6.19
N TYR A 206 -4.10 5.76 5.23
CA TYR A 206 -2.77 5.21 5.48
C TYR A 206 -1.74 5.93 4.63
N ILE A 207 -0.57 6.20 5.22
CA ILE A 207 0.61 6.63 4.47
C ILE A 207 1.67 5.54 4.49
N VAL A 208 2.36 5.36 3.36
CA VAL A 208 3.50 4.43 3.26
C VAL A 208 4.78 5.23 3.18
N VAL A 209 5.65 5.06 4.18
CA VAL A 209 6.91 5.79 4.32
C VAL A 209 8.08 4.80 4.34
N GLY A 210 9.01 4.98 3.41
CA GLY A 210 10.23 4.15 3.30
C GLY A 210 11.46 4.90 3.84
N ARG A 211 12.35 5.35 2.94
CA ARG A 211 13.65 5.98 3.21
C ARG A 211 13.65 7.02 4.34
N PRO A 212 12.66 7.91 4.50
CA PRO A 212 12.62 8.86 5.61
C PRO A 212 12.61 8.24 7.00
N ILE A 213 12.26 6.94 7.11
CA ILE A 213 12.31 6.18 8.35
C ILE A 213 13.42 5.14 8.32
N THR A 214 13.62 4.45 7.18
CA THR A 214 14.51 3.29 7.10
C THR A 214 15.99 3.65 6.91
N GLN A 215 16.28 4.86 6.39
CA GLN A 215 17.66 5.30 6.07
C GLN A 215 18.13 6.46 6.94
N VAL A 216 17.68 6.52 8.20
CA VAL A 216 18.10 7.53 9.18
C VAL A 216 18.79 6.88 10.38
N ASN A 217 19.57 7.68 11.12
CA ASN A 217 20.28 7.19 12.30
C ASN A 217 19.32 6.71 13.40
N ASP A 218 18.18 7.40 13.58
CA ASP A 218 17.16 7.03 14.56
C ASP A 218 15.78 6.81 13.89
N PRO A 219 15.49 5.59 13.42
CA PRO A 219 14.21 5.29 12.80
C PRO A 219 13.04 5.29 13.77
N VAL A 220 13.26 5.08 15.07
CA VAL A 220 12.19 5.12 16.08
C VAL A 220 11.71 6.56 16.25
N ALA A 221 12.64 7.52 16.40
CA ALA A 221 12.29 8.94 16.47
C ALA A 221 11.61 9.42 15.17
N ALA A 222 12.11 9.01 14.00
CA ALA A 222 11.51 9.35 12.71
C ALA A 222 10.08 8.81 12.56
N TYR A 223 9.85 7.57 12.96
CA TYR A 223 8.52 6.97 12.96
C TYR A 223 7.56 7.68 13.91
N THR A 224 8.01 7.96 15.15
CA THR A 224 7.23 8.71 16.15
C THR A 224 6.84 10.09 15.63
N ARG A 225 7.78 10.82 15.02
CA ARG A 225 7.51 12.10 14.36
C ARG A 225 6.45 11.96 13.27
N CYS A 226 6.61 10.95 12.41
CA CYS A 226 5.66 10.70 11.32
C CYS A 226 4.25 10.44 11.83
N LYS A 227 4.12 9.67 12.92
CA LYS A 227 2.82 9.41 13.58
C LYS A 227 2.23 10.69 14.15
N ALA A 228 3.01 11.49 14.87
CA ALA A 228 2.55 12.75 15.44
C ALA A 228 2.05 13.73 14.36
N GLU A 229 2.70 13.78 13.19
CA GLU A 229 2.29 14.64 12.08
C GLU A 229 1.05 14.11 11.33
N PHE A 230 0.85 12.77 11.27
CA PHE A 230 -0.21 12.16 10.46
C PHE A 230 -1.41 11.68 11.27
N VAL A 231 -1.20 11.03 12.42
CA VAL A 231 -2.27 10.36 13.20
C VAL A 231 -2.84 11.30 14.26
N ASP A 232 -1.95 11.91 15.06
CA ASP A 232 -2.32 12.77 16.22
C ASP A 232 -2.76 14.16 15.76
#